data_fa4a0905fd799e82283dbcdd5f26010a
#
_entry.id   fa4a0905fd799e82283dbcdd5f26010a
#
_cell.length_a   1.000
_cell.length_b   1.000
_cell.length_c   1.000
_cell.angle_alpha   90.00
_cell.angle_beta   90.00
_cell.angle_gamma   90.00
#
_symmetry.space_group_name_H-M   'P 1'
#
loop_
_entity.id
_entity.type
_entity.pdbx_description
1 polymer ?
#
loop_
_entity_poly.entity_id
_entity_poly.type
_entity_poly.pdbx_seq_one_letter_code
_entity_poly.pdbx_strand_id
1 'polypeptide(L)'
;MKILCVFGKHQYGRPALGIGIEYAAFTSALRRLGHEVAHFESWDRSLYRDYAELNQNLLECAVVENPDVLLAVQRDCEIWTETLDAIRERGITTISWTTDDSWKYREVSRFIGHHYDLITTTYDYAVPQYQRDGIRHSITPQ
;
A
#
# COMPACT_ATOMS: atom_id res chain seq x y z
N MET A 1 12.63 -12.56 -3.25
CA MET A 1 11.26 -12.26 -3.68
C MET A 1 11.26 -10.96 -4.47
N LYS A 2 10.31 -10.80 -5.36
CA LYS A 2 10.04 -9.54 -6.04
C LYS A 2 8.90 -8.80 -5.34
N ILE A 3 9.11 -7.55 -4.99
CA ILE A 3 8.15 -6.73 -4.23
C ILE A 3 7.77 -5.51 -5.06
N LEU A 4 6.49 -5.33 -5.31
CA LEU A 4 5.95 -4.11 -5.90
C LEU A 4 5.54 -3.15 -4.78
N CYS A 5 6.28 -2.07 -4.65
CA CYS A 5 6.00 -1.00 -3.70
C CYS A 5 5.03 0.01 -4.33
N VAL A 6 3.88 0.23 -3.68
CA VAL A 6 2.80 1.11 -4.16
C VAL A 6 2.59 2.26 -3.19
N PHE A 7 3.27 3.35 -3.42
CA PHE A 7 3.21 4.58 -2.63
C PHE A 7 3.94 5.73 -3.36
N GLY A 8 3.88 6.94 -2.80
CA GLY A 8 4.54 8.12 -3.36
C GLY A 8 6.06 8.04 -3.31
N LYS A 9 6.73 8.34 -4.41
CA LYS A 9 8.17 8.59 -4.44
C LYS A 9 8.53 9.88 -3.72
N HIS A 10 7.68 10.89 -3.86
CA HIS A 10 7.87 12.20 -3.27
C HIS A 10 6.89 12.42 -2.11
N GLN A 11 7.29 13.27 -1.17
CA GLN A 11 6.48 13.59 -0.02
C GLN A 11 5.11 14.12 -0.47
N TYR A 12 4.04 13.48 0.00
CA TYR A 12 2.64 13.76 -0.38
C TYR A 12 2.37 13.74 -1.90
N GLY A 13 3.17 12.99 -2.68
CA GLY A 13 3.07 12.95 -4.14
C GLY A 13 3.50 14.25 -4.84
N ARG A 14 4.28 15.10 -4.17
CA ARG A 14 4.70 16.42 -4.68
C ARG A 14 6.22 16.46 -4.88
N PRO A 15 6.72 16.44 -6.13
CA PRO A 15 8.17 16.47 -6.40
C PRO A 15 8.91 17.64 -5.73
N ALA A 16 8.26 18.80 -5.61
CA ALA A 16 8.83 19.99 -4.98
C ALA A 16 9.13 19.82 -3.49
N LEU A 17 8.55 18.82 -2.81
CA LEU A 17 8.78 18.53 -1.39
C LEU A 17 9.91 17.52 -1.15
N GLY A 18 10.57 17.04 -2.21
CA GLY A 18 11.65 16.06 -2.12
C GLY A 18 11.18 14.62 -1.98
N ILE A 19 12.13 13.72 -1.74
CA ILE A 19 11.87 12.27 -1.61
C ILE A 19 11.07 11.98 -0.34
N GLY A 20 10.02 11.17 -0.48
CA GLY A 20 9.19 10.71 0.63
C GLY A 20 9.91 9.69 1.52
N ILE A 21 9.55 9.70 2.80
CA ILE A 21 10.16 8.81 3.79
C ILE A 21 9.86 7.34 3.47
N GLU A 22 8.65 7.04 3.03
CA GLU A 22 8.22 5.70 2.66
C GLU A 22 9.07 5.14 1.52
N TYR A 23 9.27 5.94 0.46
CA TYR A 23 10.09 5.55 -0.67
C TYR A 23 11.55 5.29 -0.25
N ALA A 24 12.14 6.23 0.49
CA ALA A 24 13.53 6.12 0.92
C ALA A 24 13.75 4.94 1.86
N ALA A 25 12.86 4.76 2.85
CA ALA A 25 12.98 3.72 3.86
C ALA A 25 12.71 2.32 3.29
N PHE A 26 11.52 2.10 2.71
CA PHE A 26 11.14 0.77 2.23
C PHE A 26 11.99 0.29 1.08
N THR A 27 12.17 1.09 0.02
CA THR A 27 12.94 0.61 -1.14
C THR A 27 14.39 0.29 -0.79
N SER A 28 15.00 1.10 0.06
CA SER A 28 16.38 0.90 0.53
C SER A 28 16.48 -0.35 1.43
N ALA A 29 15.59 -0.51 2.40
CA ALA A 29 15.61 -1.63 3.34
C ALA A 29 15.36 -2.97 2.61
N LEU A 30 14.35 -3.01 1.75
CA LEU A 30 13.99 -4.23 1.02
C LEU A 30 15.12 -4.68 0.08
N ARG A 31 15.77 -3.74 -0.63
CA ARG A 31 16.94 -4.07 -1.46
C ARG A 31 18.11 -4.59 -0.64
N ARG A 32 18.39 -4.02 0.53
CA ARG A 32 19.45 -4.52 1.43
C ARG A 32 19.16 -5.91 1.96
N LEU A 33 17.88 -6.28 2.09
CA LEU A 33 17.44 -7.62 2.46
C LEU A 33 17.50 -8.62 1.28
N GLY A 34 17.97 -8.19 0.10
CA GLY A 34 18.12 -9.04 -1.07
C GLY A 34 16.85 -9.24 -1.89
N HIS A 35 15.85 -8.36 -1.73
CA HIS A 35 14.65 -8.40 -2.56
C HIS A 35 14.81 -7.58 -3.84
N GLU A 36 14.19 -8.04 -4.91
CA GLU A 36 13.96 -7.23 -6.11
C GLU A 36 12.79 -6.28 -5.82
N VAL A 37 12.97 -4.98 -6.10
CA VAL A 37 11.99 -3.96 -5.77
C VAL A 37 11.60 -3.18 -7.00
N ALA A 38 10.35 -3.33 -7.42
CA ALA A 38 9.65 -2.46 -8.36
C ALA A 38 8.87 -1.37 -7.58
N HIS A 39 8.57 -0.27 -8.24
CA HIS A 39 7.83 0.83 -7.61
C HIS A 39 6.74 1.36 -8.55
N PHE A 40 5.56 1.56 -8.00
CA PHE A 40 4.42 2.23 -8.63
C PHE A 40 4.07 3.51 -7.86
N GLU A 41 4.06 4.65 -8.55
CA GLU A 41 3.69 5.94 -7.96
C GLU A 41 2.17 6.05 -7.84
N SER A 42 1.63 6.06 -6.61
CA SER A 42 0.19 6.14 -6.38
C SER A 42 -0.28 7.49 -5.79
N TRP A 43 0.65 8.37 -5.40
CA TRP A 43 0.30 9.61 -4.72
C TRP A 43 0.37 10.85 -5.60
N ASP A 44 1.20 10.83 -6.66
CA ASP A 44 1.30 11.95 -7.61
C ASP A 44 0.11 11.92 -8.58
N ARG A 45 -0.90 12.68 -8.23
CA ARG A 45 -2.15 12.76 -8.98
C ARG A 45 -1.99 13.40 -10.37
N SER A 46 -0.90 14.13 -10.60
CA SER A 46 -0.65 14.75 -11.91
C SER A 46 -0.29 13.73 -13.00
N LEU A 47 0.05 12.49 -12.62
CA LEU A 47 0.38 11.42 -13.55
C LEU A 47 -0.84 10.72 -14.15
N TYR A 48 -2.03 10.96 -13.59
CA TYR A 48 -3.26 10.25 -13.95
C TYR A 48 -4.39 11.25 -14.19
N ARG A 49 -5.24 10.98 -15.18
CA ARG A 49 -6.46 11.78 -15.43
C ARG A 49 -7.43 11.69 -14.26
N ASP A 50 -7.57 10.46 -13.73
CA ASP A 50 -8.50 10.12 -12.66
C ASP A 50 -8.05 8.86 -11.91
N TYR A 51 -8.81 8.44 -10.93
CA TYR A 51 -8.53 7.21 -10.17
C TYR A 51 -8.73 5.93 -10.99
N ALA A 52 -9.59 5.95 -12.01
CA ALA A 52 -9.78 4.79 -12.87
C ALA A 52 -8.50 4.47 -13.65
N GLU A 53 -7.85 5.50 -14.21
CA GLU A 53 -6.57 5.35 -14.90
C GLU A 53 -5.46 4.90 -13.94
N LEU A 54 -5.41 5.46 -12.73
CA LEU A 54 -4.44 5.00 -11.71
C LEU A 54 -4.60 3.50 -11.42
N ASN A 55 -5.84 3.06 -11.20
CA ASN A 55 -6.13 1.67 -10.84
C ASN A 55 -5.90 0.71 -12.01
N GLN A 56 -6.24 1.11 -13.24
CA GLN A 56 -5.92 0.35 -14.44
C GLN A 56 -4.41 0.20 -14.60
N ASN A 57 -3.65 1.30 -14.49
CA ASN A 57 -2.20 1.28 -14.61
C ASN A 57 -1.54 0.46 -13.50
N LEU A 58 -2.08 0.48 -12.27
CA LEU A 58 -1.60 -0.36 -11.18
C LEU A 58 -1.79 -1.85 -11.48
N LEU A 59 -2.96 -2.22 -12.00
CA LEU A 59 -3.24 -3.61 -12.38
C LEU A 59 -2.32 -4.07 -13.51
N GLU A 60 -2.13 -3.25 -14.54
CA GLU A 60 -1.21 -3.52 -15.64
C GLU A 60 0.24 -3.65 -15.14
N CYS A 61 0.68 -2.78 -14.25
CA CYS A 61 1.98 -2.85 -13.61
C CYS A 61 2.16 -4.15 -12.82
N ALA A 62 1.16 -4.55 -12.04
CA ALA A 62 1.19 -5.80 -11.30
C ALA A 62 1.27 -7.04 -12.22
N VAL A 63 0.61 -6.99 -13.39
CA VAL A 63 0.70 -8.06 -14.42
C VAL A 63 2.10 -8.12 -15.03
N VAL A 64 2.67 -6.99 -15.42
CA VAL A 64 3.98 -6.91 -16.06
C VAL A 64 5.11 -7.28 -15.09
N GLU A 65 5.07 -6.73 -13.89
CA GLU A 65 6.09 -6.98 -12.87
C GLU A 65 5.98 -8.38 -12.27
N ASN A 66 4.79 -8.97 -12.23
CA ASN A 66 4.49 -10.27 -11.64
C ASN A 66 5.18 -10.46 -10.28
N PRO A 67 4.90 -9.59 -9.28
CA PRO A 67 5.58 -9.64 -8.00
C PRO A 67 5.05 -10.77 -7.12
N ASP A 68 5.87 -11.21 -6.15
CA ASP A 68 5.42 -12.12 -5.08
C ASP A 68 4.53 -11.38 -4.08
N VAL A 69 4.85 -10.10 -3.84
CA VAL A 69 4.20 -9.25 -2.83
C VAL A 69 3.95 -7.85 -3.41
N LEU A 70 2.75 -7.32 -3.17
CA LEU A 70 2.42 -5.91 -3.28
C LEU A 70 2.42 -5.29 -1.89
N LEU A 71 3.29 -4.30 -1.65
CA LEU A 71 3.35 -3.52 -0.42
C LEU A 71 2.84 -2.12 -0.69
N ALA A 72 1.68 -1.76 -0.14
CA ALA A 72 1.09 -0.45 -0.30
C ALA A 72 1.16 0.41 0.97
N VAL A 73 1.38 1.71 0.79
CA VAL A 73 1.06 2.72 1.80
C VAL A 73 -0.06 3.59 1.24
N GLN A 74 -1.27 3.17 1.50
CA GLN A 74 -2.47 3.84 0.98
C GLN A 74 -2.82 5.04 1.85
N ARG A 75 -2.99 6.20 1.22
CA ARG A 75 -3.30 7.44 1.95
C ARG A 75 -4.78 7.64 2.18
N ASP A 76 -5.57 7.25 1.19
CA ASP A 76 -7.00 7.43 1.12
C ASP A 76 -7.62 6.20 0.43
N CYS A 77 -8.63 6.37 -0.38
CA CYS A 77 -9.24 5.32 -1.20
C CYS A 77 -8.73 5.38 -2.66
N GLU A 78 -7.48 5.79 -2.88
CA GLU A 78 -6.88 5.91 -4.21
C GLU A 78 -6.69 4.56 -4.90
N ILE A 79 -6.44 3.49 -4.15
CA ILE A 79 -6.44 2.12 -4.67
C ILE A 79 -7.81 1.52 -4.39
N TRP A 80 -8.50 1.12 -5.42
CA TRP A 80 -9.82 0.53 -5.32
C TRP A 80 -9.77 -0.89 -4.80
N THR A 81 -10.80 -1.28 -4.07
CA THR A 81 -10.93 -2.64 -3.53
C THR A 81 -10.99 -3.70 -4.63
N GLU A 82 -11.67 -3.40 -5.73
CA GLU A 82 -11.76 -4.27 -6.91
C GLU A 82 -10.38 -4.51 -7.55
N THR A 83 -9.52 -3.48 -7.53
CA THR A 83 -8.14 -3.61 -8.04
C THR A 83 -7.31 -4.52 -7.15
N LEU A 84 -7.44 -4.37 -5.82
CA LEU A 84 -6.77 -5.24 -4.85
C LEU A 84 -7.24 -6.70 -4.99
N ASP A 85 -8.53 -6.91 -5.11
CA ASP A 85 -9.10 -8.26 -5.28
C ASP A 85 -8.59 -8.91 -6.58
N ALA A 86 -8.57 -8.17 -7.69
CA ALA A 86 -8.05 -8.66 -8.97
C ALA A 86 -6.53 -8.99 -8.91
N ILE A 87 -5.77 -8.26 -8.12
CA ILE A 87 -4.34 -8.54 -7.87
C ILE A 87 -4.18 -9.80 -7.02
N ARG A 88 -4.97 -9.96 -5.96
CA ARG A 88 -4.96 -11.16 -5.10
C ARG A 88 -5.38 -12.42 -5.85
N GLU A 89 -6.37 -12.33 -6.72
CA GLU A 89 -6.80 -13.44 -7.60
C GLU A 89 -5.69 -13.98 -8.51
N ARG A 90 -4.65 -13.18 -8.75
CA ARG A 90 -3.43 -13.58 -9.46
C ARG A 90 -2.40 -14.28 -8.57
N GLY A 91 -2.70 -14.49 -7.30
CA GLY A 91 -1.79 -15.10 -6.32
C GLY A 91 -0.74 -14.16 -5.75
N ILE A 92 -0.87 -12.86 -5.98
CA ILE A 92 0.03 -11.83 -5.42
C ILE A 92 -0.41 -11.54 -3.98
N THR A 93 0.47 -11.72 -3.02
CA THR A 93 0.18 -11.37 -1.62
C THR A 93 0.14 -9.85 -1.44
N THR A 94 -0.93 -9.33 -0.85
CA THR A 94 -1.11 -7.88 -0.65
C THR A 94 -0.96 -7.49 0.80
N ILE A 95 -0.10 -6.51 1.06
CA ILE A 95 0.17 -5.96 2.40
C ILE A 95 -0.06 -4.46 2.38
N SER A 96 -0.84 -3.95 3.33
CA SER A 96 -0.97 -2.52 3.58
C SER A 96 -0.17 -2.12 4.81
N TRP A 97 0.73 -1.16 4.65
CA TRP A 97 1.35 -0.47 5.77
C TRP A 97 0.51 0.77 6.11
N THR A 98 -0.23 0.69 7.21
CA THR A 98 -1.06 1.83 7.63
C THR A 98 -0.31 2.71 8.61
N THR A 99 -0.42 4.01 8.37
CA THR A 99 -0.04 5.08 9.28
C THR A 99 -1.32 5.76 9.77
N ASP A 100 -1.26 6.46 10.89
CA ASP A 100 -2.35 7.32 11.35
C ASP A 100 -3.69 6.64 11.66
N ASP A 101 -3.68 5.39 12.10
CA ASP A 101 -4.91 4.66 12.49
C ASP A 101 -5.67 5.28 13.67
N SER A 102 -5.13 6.34 14.26
CA SER A 102 -5.84 7.16 15.24
C SER A 102 -7.16 7.75 14.71
N TRP A 103 -7.18 8.10 13.42
CA TRP A 103 -8.38 8.57 12.73
C TRP A 103 -8.68 7.74 11.49
N LYS A 104 -7.64 7.28 10.81
CA LYS A 104 -7.71 6.60 9.51
C LYS A 104 -8.42 5.25 9.57
N TYR A 105 -8.39 4.57 10.74
CA TYR A 105 -9.11 3.32 10.90
C TYR A 105 -10.58 3.47 10.52
N ARG A 106 -11.28 4.51 11.05
CA ARG A 106 -12.70 4.72 10.84
C ARG A 106 -13.04 5.18 9.42
N GLU A 107 -12.14 5.89 8.77
CA GLU A 107 -12.38 6.54 7.49
C GLU A 107 -11.88 5.71 6.30
N VAL A 108 -10.82 4.92 6.50
CA VAL A 108 -10.16 4.18 5.42
C VAL A 108 -9.93 2.72 5.79
N SER A 109 -9.11 2.44 6.82
CA SER A 109 -8.53 1.11 7.03
C SER A 109 -9.58 0.01 7.22
N ARG A 110 -10.68 0.28 7.90
CA ARG A 110 -11.77 -0.69 8.11
C ARG A 110 -12.47 -1.11 6.81
N PHE A 111 -12.48 -0.25 5.80
CA PHE A 111 -13.16 -0.54 4.53
C PHE A 111 -12.26 -1.31 3.57
N ILE A 112 -10.96 -0.98 3.54
CA ILE A 112 -10.00 -1.62 2.65
C ILE A 112 -9.40 -2.90 3.25
N GLY A 113 -9.48 -3.06 4.58
CA GLY A 113 -8.73 -4.08 5.32
C GLY A 113 -9.03 -5.52 4.92
N HIS A 114 -10.25 -5.83 4.52
CA HIS A 114 -10.63 -7.17 4.04
C HIS A 114 -10.10 -7.50 2.64
N HIS A 115 -9.67 -6.48 1.89
CA HIS A 115 -9.14 -6.61 0.54
C HIS A 115 -7.62 -6.74 0.50
N TYR A 116 -6.94 -6.59 1.65
CA TYR A 116 -5.54 -6.94 1.85
C TYR A 116 -5.40 -8.30 2.54
N ASP A 117 -4.34 -9.04 2.22
CA ASP A 117 -4.02 -10.28 2.96
C ASP A 117 -3.50 -9.98 4.35
N LEU A 118 -2.87 -8.82 4.53
CA LEU A 118 -2.40 -8.35 5.82
C LEU A 118 -2.42 -6.82 5.88
N ILE A 119 -2.94 -6.27 6.96
CA ILE A 119 -2.72 -4.87 7.35
C ILE A 119 -1.69 -4.82 8.48
N THR A 120 -0.75 -3.88 8.41
CA THR A 120 0.12 -3.56 9.53
C THR A 120 -0.26 -2.20 10.10
N THR A 121 -0.25 -2.07 11.41
CA THR A 121 -0.51 -0.81 12.11
C THR A 121 0.58 -0.51 13.13
N THR A 122 0.88 0.77 13.32
CA THR A 122 1.78 1.23 14.38
C THR A 122 1.03 1.60 15.67
N TYR A 123 -0.29 1.50 15.67
CA TYR A 123 -1.16 1.88 16.78
C TYR A 123 -1.76 0.67 17.48
N ASP A 124 -1.28 0.35 18.68
CA ASP A 124 -1.73 -0.79 19.48
C ASP A 124 -3.22 -0.69 19.84
N TYR A 125 -3.71 0.51 20.11
CA TYR A 125 -5.13 0.73 20.41
C TYR A 125 -6.08 0.55 19.21
N ALA A 126 -5.58 0.46 17.98
CA ALA A 126 -6.37 0.10 16.82
C ALA A 126 -6.61 -1.42 16.74
N VAL A 127 -5.79 -2.23 17.39
CA VAL A 127 -5.86 -3.70 17.37
C VAL A 127 -7.22 -4.25 17.75
N PRO A 128 -7.86 -3.82 18.86
CA PRO A 128 -9.20 -4.31 19.20
C PRO A 128 -10.26 -4.02 18.12
N GLN A 129 -10.07 -2.96 17.34
CA GLN A 129 -10.96 -2.60 16.24
C GLN A 129 -10.78 -3.56 15.06
N TYR A 130 -9.52 -3.84 14.68
CA TYR A 130 -9.20 -4.84 13.65
C TYR A 130 -9.69 -6.23 14.02
N GLN A 131 -9.54 -6.64 15.29
CA GLN A 131 -10.02 -7.92 15.80
C GLN A 131 -11.54 -8.03 15.72
N ARG A 132 -12.24 -7.01 16.20
CA ARG A 132 -13.72 -6.97 16.17
C ARG A 132 -14.24 -7.06 14.73
N ASP A 133 -13.60 -6.37 13.80
CA ASP A 133 -14.04 -6.30 12.42
C ASP A 133 -13.48 -7.48 11.57
N GLY A 134 -12.74 -8.43 12.20
CA GLY A 134 -12.24 -9.64 11.54
C GLY A 134 -11.16 -9.40 10.48
N ILE A 135 -10.47 -8.27 10.57
CA ILE A 135 -9.42 -7.89 9.61
C ILE A 135 -8.08 -8.50 10.08
N ARG A 136 -7.39 -9.20 9.18
CA ARG A 136 -6.06 -9.75 9.45
C ARG A 136 -5.05 -8.61 9.59
N HIS A 137 -4.42 -8.52 10.74
CA HIS A 137 -3.53 -7.40 11.09
C HIS A 137 -2.29 -7.86 11.83
N SER A 138 -1.27 -6.99 11.85
CA SER A 138 -0.06 -7.10 12.66
C SER A 138 0.29 -5.73 13.22
N ILE A 139 0.84 -5.71 14.44
CA ILE A 139 1.46 -4.50 15.00
C ILE A 139 2.90 -4.44 14.54
N THR A 140 3.31 -3.27 14.08
CA THR A 140 4.72 -2.96 13.82
C THR A 140 5.19 -1.94 14.84
N PRO A 141 6.35 -2.15 15.48
CA PRO A 141 6.93 -1.14 16.38
C PRO A 141 7.21 0.15 15.61
N GLN A 142 7.04 1.26 16.30
CA GLN A 142 7.44 2.58 15.81
C GLN A 142 8.97 2.74 15.83
#